data_46a7bf213801eaf250c291865a24d6fd
#
_entry.id   46a7bf213801eaf250c291865a24d6fd
#
_cell.length_a   1.000
_cell.length_b   1.000
_cell.length_c   1.000
_cell.angle_alpha   90.00
_cell.angle_beta   90.00
_cell.angle_gamma   90.00
#
_symmetry.space_group_name_H-M   'P 1'
#
loop_
_entity.id
_entity.type
_entity.pdbx_description
1 polymer ?
#
loop_
_entity_poly.entity_id
_entity_poly.type
_entity_poly.pdbx_seq_one_letter_code
_entity_poly.pdbx_strand_id
1 'polypeptide(L)'
;MPRILLADDRASMRNTLRNLLTLYGKLDVCGEATDGRQAVDTAVALKPDLVLLDYKMPNGDGIEAASELKQRLPETPVVIFTLYKTLELESQALGAGVRAVVGKEEGVIKLLRTIEDQLTSSLA
;
A
#
# COMPACT_ATOMS: atom_id res chain seq x y z
N MET A 1 -13.53 10.15 -5.63
CA MET A 1 -12.37 9.98 -4.73
C MET A 1 -11.73 8.61 -4.97
N PRO A 2 -10.44 8.55 -5.23
CA PRO A 2 -9.78 7.26 -5.35
C PRO A 2 -9.91 6.44 -4.07
N ARG A 3 -10.05 5.13 -4.22
CA ARG A 3 -10.29 4.20 -3.12
C ARG A 3 -8.98 3.48 -2.77
N ILE A 4 -8.58 3.57 -1.51
CA ILE A 4 -7.32 3.03 -1.02
C ILE A 4 -7.59 1.92 -0.02
N LEU A 5 -6.91 0.78 -0.17
CA LEU A 5 -6.87 -0.26 0.85
C LEU A 5 -5.62 -0.08 1.70
N LEU A 6 -5.77 -0.02 3.01
CA LEU A 6 -4.64 0.06 3.96
C LEU A 6 -4.37 -1.30 4.57
N ALA A 7 -3.12 -1.73 4.58
CA ALA A 7 -2.72 -2.96 5.25
C ALA A 7 -1.51 -2.69 6.17
N ASP A 8 -1.74 -2.80 7.48
CA ASP A 8 -0.72 -2.63 8.52
C ASP A 8 -1.24 -3.37 9.74
N ASP A 9 -0.40 -4.10 10.43
CA ASP A 9 -0.82 -4.88 11.60
C ASP A 9 -1.04 -4.02 12.85
N ARG A 10 -0.67 -2.73 12.81
CA ARG A 10 -0.84 -1.82 13.95
C ARG A 10 -2.04 -0.91 13.74
N ALA A 11 -3.02 -1.05 14.63
CA ALA A 11 -4.26 -0.26 14.56
C ALA A 11 -3.99 1.24 14.64
N SER A 12 -3.04 1.67 15.49
CA SER A 12 -2.70 3.09 15.62
C SER A 12 -2.18 3.67 14.32
N MET A 13 -1.37 2.91 13.58
CA MET A 13 -0.85 3.36 12.30
C MET A 13 -1.97 3.45 11.27
N ARG A 14 -2.86 2.44 11.22
CA ARG A 14 -4.00 2.49 10.30
C ARG A 14 -4.88 3.72 10.56
N ASN A 15 -5.16 4.02 11.83
CA ASN A 15 -5.96 5.20 12.18
C ASN A 15 -5.27 6.50 11.74
N THR A 16 -3.97 6.61 11.99
CA THR A 16 -3.20 7.78 11.59
C THR A 16 -3.24 7.95 10.07
N LEU A 17 -2.96 6.88 9.33
CA LEU A 17 -2.97 6.93 7.86
C LEU A 17 -4.35 7.22 7.31
N ARG A 18 -5.40 6.61 7.87
CA ARG A 18 -6.77 6.89 7.45
C ARG A 18 -7.08 8.38 7.56
N ASN A 19 -6.75 8.99 8.69
CA ASN A 19 -7.00 10.42 8.90
C ASN A 19 -6.20 11.27 7.92
N LEU A 20 -4.91 10.97 7.74
CA LEU A 20 -4.06 11.75 6.85
C LEU A 20 -4.50 11.63 5.39
N LEU A 21 -4.80 10.43 4.93
CA LEU A 21 -5.22 10.22 3.55
C LEU A 21 -6.57 10.88 3.27
N THR A 22 -7.49 10.81 4.22
CA THR A 22 -8.81 11.41 4.07
C THR A 22 -8.75 12.93 4.09
N LEU A 23 -8.03 13.51 5.07
CA LEU A 23 -8.03 14.96 5.27
C LEU A 23 -7.12 15.69 4.29
N TYR A 24 -5.94 15.16 4.02
CA TYR A 24 -4.93 15.84 3.21
C TYR A 24 -4.81 15.28 1.80
N GLY A 25 -5.09 13.99 1.63
CA GLY A 25 -4.99 13.34 0.33
C GLY A 25 -6.30 13.35 -0.45
N LYS A 26 -7.42 13.63 0.20
CA LYS A 26 -8.76 13.55 -0.38
C LYS A 26 -9.00 12.18 -1.01
N LEU A 27 -8.59 11.13 -0.27
CA LEU A 27 -8.69 9.75 -0.68
C LEU A 27 -9.71 9.04 0.20
N ASP A 28 -10.38 8.03 -0.37
CA ASP A 28 -11.33 7.21 0.38
C ASP A 28 -10.65 5.92 0.81
N VAL A 29 -10.51 5.70 2.13
CA VAL A 29 -10.00 4.44 2.64
C VAL A 29 -11.15 3.46 2.66
N CYS A 30 -11.22 2.62 1.65
CA CYS A 30 -12.35 1.71 1.43
C CYS A 30 -12.28 0.43 2.26
N GLY A 31 -11.13 0.14 2.86
CA GLY A 31 -10.96 -1.04 3.69
C GLY A 31 -9.63 -1.05 4.39
N GLU A 32 -9.50 -1.92 5.39
CA GLU A 32 -8.26 -2.12 6.15
C GLU A 32 -7.99 -3.61 6.29
N ALA A 33 -6.70 -3.96 6.34
CA ALA A 33 -6.25 -5.33 6.56
C ALA A 33 -5.14 -5.33 7.62
N THR A 34 -5.02 -6.41 8.36
CA THR A 34 -4.06 -6.53 9.46
C THR A 34 -2.90 -7.46 9.14
N ASP A 35 -2.98 -8.20 8.03
CA ASP A 35 -1.92 -9.11 7.60
C ASP A 35 -1.93 -9.26 6.07
N GLY A 36 -0.92 -9.96 5.56
CA GLY A 36 -0.76 -10.11 4.12
C GLY A 36 -1.91 -10.89 3.47
N ARG A 37 -2.41 -11.92 4.14
CA ARG A 37 -3.52 -12.72 3.59
C ARG A 37 -4.80 -11.91 3.49
N GLN A 38 -5.12 -11.15 4.56
CA GLN A 38 -6.28 -10.26 4.55
C GLN A 38 -6.14 -9.18 3.48
N ALA A 39 -4.92 -8.66 3.28
CA ALA A 39 -4.69 -7.63 2.27
C ALA A 39 -5.07 -8.13 0.88
N VAL A 40 -4.64 -9.33 0.53
CA VAL A 40 -4.96 -9.91 -0.77
C VAL A 40 -6.46 -10.18 -0.88
N ASP A 41 -7.05 -10.84 0.11
CA ASP A 41 -8.47 -11.21 0.06
C ASP A 41 -9.36 -9.96 -0.01
N THR A 42 -9.04 -8.94 0.78
CA THR A 42 -9.82 -7.70 0.79
C THR A 42 -9.66 -6.94 -0.51
N ALA A 43 -8.44 -6.88 -1.06
CA ALA A 43 -8.20 -6.21 -2.33
C ALA A 43 -8.97 -6.88 -3.47
N VAL A 44 -8.98 -8.21 -3.51
CA VAL A 44 -9.72 -8.93 -4.55
C VAL A 44 -11.22 -8.67 -4.44
N ALA A 45 -11.74 -8.59 -3.21
CA ALA A 45 -13.15 -8.33 -2.97
C ALA A 45 -13.56 -6.90 -3.29
N LEU A 46 -12.76 -5.91 -2.88
CA LEU A 46 -13.10 -4.49 -2.99
C LEU A 46 -12.60 -3.83 -4.26
N LYS A 47 -11.58 -4.37 -4.89
CA LYS A 47 -10.94 -3.81 -6.09
C LYS A 47 -10.62 -2.32 -5.91
N PRO A 48 -9.74 -1.99 -4.96
CA PRO A 48 -9.37 -0.58 -4.72
C PRO A 48 -8.58 -0.01 -5.90
N ASP A 49 -8.43 1.30 -5.91
CA ASP A 49 -7.62 1.99 -6.91
C ASP A 49 -6.13 1.88 -6.60
N LEU A 50 -5.78 1.66 -5.34
CA LEU A 50 -4.39 1.49 -4.89
C LEU A 50 -4.39 0.72 -3.57
N VAL A 51 -3.36 -0.11 -3.37
CA VAL A 51 -3.14 -0.82 -2.11
C VAL A 51 -1.90 -0.26 -1.45
N LEU A 52 -2.04 0.19 -0.20
CA LEU A 52 -0.93 0.69 0.61
C LEU A 52 -0.63 -0.36 1.68
N LEU A 53 0.57 -0.95 1.61
CA LEU A 53 0.98 -2.05 2.48
C LEU A 53 2.15 -1.64 3.37
N ASP A 54 2.18 -2.14 4.61
CA ASP A 54 3.45 -2.24 5.33
C ASP A 54 4.18 -3.49 4.84
N TYR A 55 5.49 -3.52 4.99
CA TYR A 55 6.28 -4.71 4.65
C TYR A 55 6.10 -5.80 5.70
N LYS A 56 6.31 -5.47 6.98
CA LYS A 56 6.38 -6.47 8.05
C LYS A 56 5.02 -6.69 8.67
N MET A 57 4.37 -7.77 8.26
CA MET A 57 3.06 -8.19 8.75
C MET A 57 3.05 -9.69 8.97
N PRO A 58 2.21 -10.20 9.88
CA PRO A 58 2.03 -11.64 10.03
C PRO A 58 1.28 -12.23 8.81
N ASN A 59 1.30 -13.55 8.67
CA ASN A 59 0.56 -14.27 7.63
C ASN A 59 0.81 -13.74 6.22
N GLY A 60 2.09 -13.59 5.88
CA GLY A 60 2.51 -13.06 4.58
C GLY A 60 2.91 -11.60 4.70
N ASP A 61 4.18 -11.30 4.40
CA ASP A 61 4.68 -9.94 4.42
C ASP A 61 4.20 -9.14 3.21
N GLY A 62 4.56 -7.85 3.16
CA GLY A 62 4.13 -6.96 2.09
C GLY A 62 4.61 -7.38 0.71
N ILE A 63 5.79 -7.99 0.60
CA ILE A 63 6.30 -8.45 -0.69
C ILE A 63 5.53 -9.67 -1.18
N GLU A 64 5.25 -10.62 -0.28
CA GLU A 64 4.45 -11.79 -0.62
C GLU A 64 3.04 -11.39 -1.05
N ALA A 65 2.42 -10.48 -0.31
CA ALA A 65 1.10 -9.95 -0.65
C ALA A 65 1.13 -9.25 -2.03
N ALA A 66 2.13 -8.41 -2.26
CA ALA A 66 2.27 -7.69 -3.53
C ALA A 66 2.44 -8.65 -4.71
N SER A 67 3.23 -9.71 -4.52
CA SER A 67 3.46 -10.71 -5.57
C SER A 67 2.15 -11.38 -5.98
N GLU A 68 1.30 -11.73 -5.01
CA GLU A 68 0.00 -12.32 -5.31
C GLU A 68 -0.95 -11.30 -5.94
N LEU A 69 -0.94 -10.06 -5.46
CA LEU A 69 -1.76 -8.99 -6.01
C LEU A 69 -1.41 -8.70 -7.47
N LYS A 70 -0.13 -8.77 -7.81
CA LYS A 70 0.31 -8.58 -9.20
C LYS A 70 -0.35 -9.61 -10.12
N GLN A 71 -0.52 -10.83 -9.64
CA GLN A 71 -1.16 -11.89 -10.42
C GLN A 71 -2.68 -11.72 -10.48
N ARG A 72 -3.29 -11.31 -9.37
CA ARG A 72 -4.75 -11.24 -9.22
C ARG A 72 -5.34 -9.92 -9.69
N LEU A 73 -4.61 -8.82 -9.48
CA LEU A 73 -5.04 -7.45 -9.82
C LEU A 73 -3.87 -6.71 -10.47
N PRO A 74 -3.45 -7.11 -11.69
CA PRO A 74 -2.22 -6.55 -12.29
C PRO A 74 -2.28 -5.05 -12.56
N GLU A 75 -3.48 -4.48 -12.68
CA GLU A 75 -3.64 -3.04 -12.94
C GLU A 75 -3.64 -2.20 -11.67
N THR A 76 -3.75 -2.82 -10.50
CA THR A 76 -3.85 -2.09 -9.23
C THR A 76 -2.45 -1.79 -8.70
N PRO A 77 -2.07 -0.50 -8.58
CA PRO A 77 -0.75 -0.17 -8.04
C PRO A 77 -0.67 -0.53 -6.55
N VAL A 78 0.48 -1.06 -6.17
CA VAL A 78 0.82 -1.40 -4.79
C VAL A 78 1.98 -0.54 -4.36
N VAL A 79 1.82 0.16 -3.23
CA VAL A 79 2.86 0.99 -2.62
C VAL A 79 3.16 0.42 -1.24
N ILE A 80 4.44 0.29 -0.90
CA ILE A 80 4.85 -0.13 0.44
C ILE A 80 5.29 1.11 1.23
N PHE A 81 4.79 1.22 2.47
CA PHE A 81 5.16 2.27 3.41
C PHE A 81 5.68 1.59 4.68
N THR A 82 6.98 1.68 4.95
CA THR A 82 7.62 0.83 5.94
C THR A 82 8.75 1.51 6.70
N LEU A 83 8.99 1.05 7.96
CA LEU A 83 10.17 1.43 8.74
C LEU A 83 11.42 0.70 8.26
N TYR A 84 11.30 -0.31 7.41
CA TYR A 84 12.38 -1.23 7.05
C TYR A 84 12.93 -0.99 5.65
N LYS A 85 12.82 0.23 5.12
CA LYS A 85 13.32 0.52 3.77
C LYS A 85 14.84 0.39 3.71
N THR A 86 15.29 -0.49 2.84
CA THR A 86 16.70 -0.66 2.46
C THR A 86 16.74 -0.78 0.94
N LEU A 87 17.93 -0.65 0.36
CA LEU A 87 18.09 -0.86 -1.08
C LEU A 87 17.70 -2.29 -1.47
N GLU A 88 18.03 -3.26 -0.62
CA GLU A 88 17.68 -4.66 -0.87
C GLU A 88 16.17 -4.87 -0.85
N LEU A 89 15.48 -4.34 0.16
CA LEU A 89 14.02 -4.44 0.23
C LEU A 89 13.37 -3.77 -0.97
N GLU A 90 13.82 -2.57 -1.31
CA GLU A 90 13.28 -1.85 -2.47
C GLU A 90 13.45 -2.65 -3.76
N SER A 91 14.61 -3.24 -3.96
CA SER A 91 14.86 -4.07 -5.14
C SER A 91 13.93 -5.29 -5.18
N GLN A 92 13.79 -5.99 -4.06
CA GLN A 92 12.91 -7.16 -3.97
C GLN A 92 11.45 -6.76 -4.20
N ALA A 93 11.02 -5.66 -3.64
CA ALA A 93 9.65 -5.18 -3.77
C ALA A 93 9.31 -4.82 -5.22
N LEU A 94 10.19 -4.07 -5.86
CA LEU A 94 10.01 -3.72 -7.27
C LEU A 94 9.96 -4.96 -8.16
N GLY A 95 10.80 -5.96 -7.86
CA GLY A 95 10.79 -7.24 -8.58
C GLY A 95 9.50 -8.02 -8.38
N ALA A 96 8.81 -7.82 -7.26
CA ALA A 96 7.53 -8.47 -6.97
C ALA A 96 6.32 -7.71 -7.52
N GLY A 97 6.55 -6.56 -8.16
CA GLY A 97 5.47 -5.78 -8.75
C GLY A 97 5.03 -4.55 -7.95
N VAL A 98 5.69 -4.27 -6.82
CA VAL A 98 5.43 -3.04 -6.06
C VAL A 98 5.86 -1.85 -6.92
N ARG A 99 5.02 -0.83 -6.98
CA ARG A 99 5.30 0.37 -7.80
C ARG A 99 6.23 1.35 -7.12
N ALA A 100 6.20 1.44 -5.79
CA ALA A 100 7.06 2.34 -5.04
C ALA A 100 7.20 1.87 -3.59
N VAL A 101 8.34 2.17 -2.98
CA VAL A 101 8.59 1.91 -1.56
C VAL A 101 8.93 3.23 -0.91
N VAL A 102 8.17 3.63 0.10
CA VAL A 102 8.42 4.84 0.88
C VAL A 102 8.78 4.44 2.30
N GLY A 103 9.91 4.93 2.80
CA GLY A 103 10.28 4.72 4.20
C GLY A 103 9.46 5.63 5.09
N LYS A 104 9.04 5.13 6.25
CA LYS A 104 8.23 5.94 7.18
C LYS A 104 8.99 7.20 7.63
N GLU A 105 10.32 7.13 7.67
CA GLU A 105 11.17 8.28 7.97
C GLU A 105 11.18 9.34 6.88
N GLU A 106 10.75 9.03 5.67
CA GLU A 106 10.66 10.00 4.57
C GLU A 106 9.45 10.92 4.71
N GLY A 107 8.50 10.53 5.55
CA GLY A 107 7.39 11.39 5.95
C GLY A 107 6.13 11.24 5.11
N VAL A 108 5.08 11.87 5.60
CA VAL A 108 3.73 11.76 5.05
C VAL A 108 3.58 12.50 3.73
N ILE A 109 4.27 13.63 3.57
CA ILE A 109 4.20 14.40 2.31
C ILE A 109 4.75 13.56 1.17
N LYS A 110 5.87 12.88 1.39
CA LYS A 110 6.44 11.98 0.39
C LYS A 110 5.47 10.86 0.05
N LEU A 111 4.82 10.29 1.07
CA LEU A 111 3.84 9.23 0.87
C LEU A 111 2.66 9.72 0.02
N LEU A 112 2.08 10.87 0.36
CA LEU A 112 0.93 11.42 -0.37
C LEU A 112 1.28 11.71 -1.83
N ARG A 113 2.46 12.27 -2.09
CA ARG A 113 2.93 12.51 -3.45
C ARG A 113 3.10 11.22 -4.23
N THR A 114 3.67 10.20 -3.59
CA THR A 114 3.87 8.90 -4.22
C THR A 114 2.55 8.25 -4.60
N ILE A 115 1.58 8.29 -3.69
CA ILE A 115 0.24 7.76 -3.95
C ILE A 115 -0.40 8.50 -5.13
N GLU A 116 -0.35 9.83 -5.11
CA GLU A 116 -0.91 10.65 -6.19
C GLU A 116 -0.27 10.31 -7.53
N ASP A 117 1.06 10.20 -7.57
CA ASP A 117 1.79 9.87 -8.79
C ASP A 117 1.38 8.50 -9.33
N GLN A 118 1.21 7.51 -8.46
CA GLN A 118 0.82 6.17 -8.89
C GLN A 118 -0.63 6.12 -9.36
N LEU A 119 -1.52 6.86 -8.74
CA LEU A 119 -2.90 6.94 -9.19
C LEU A 119 -3.00 7.61 -10.55
N THR A 120 -2.25 8.67 -10.76
CA THR A 120 -2.21 9.37 -12.05
C THR A 120 -1.64 8.48 -13.15
N SER A 121 -0.55 7.77 -12.86
CA SER A 121 0.07 6.86 -13.82
C SER A 121 -0.84 5.69 -14.18
N SER A 122 -1.61 5.18 -13.22
CA SER A 122 -2.54 4.08 -13.46
C SER A 122 -3.70 4.48 -14.36
N LEU A 123 -4.08 5.75 -14.36
CA LEU A 123 -5.17 6.27 -15.18
C LEU A 123 -4.72 6.60 -16.60
N ALA A 124 -3.42 6.74 -16.78
CA ALA A 124 -2.85 6.98 -18.10
C ALA A 124 -2.69 5.67 -18.86
#